data_3c367fba292744c017d171f5c67d5efb
#
_entry.id   3c367fba292744c017d171f5c67d5efb
#
_cell.length_a   1.000
_cell.length_b   1.000
_cell.length_c   1.000
_cell.angle_alpha   90.00
_cell.angle_beta   90.00
_cell.angle_gamma   90.00
#
_symmetry.space_group_name_H-M   'P 1'
#
loop_
_entity.id
_entity.type
_entity.pdbx_description
1 polymer ?
#
loop_
_entity_poly.entity_id
_entity_poly.type
_entity_poly.pdbx_seq_one_letter_code
_entity_poly.pdbx_strand_id
1 'polypeptide(L)'
;ALEKIFRTEEVETLALNKVSIEVKEGEFVAIMGPSGCGKSTLLNILGLLDNPTSGEYYLNGIEVSRYTEAQRTKLRKGIIGFVFQSFNLIDELNVYENIELPLLYMGVSAAERKKKVQEAMERMAIVHREKHFPQQLSGGQQQRVAIARAVVANPKLILADEPTGNLDSKNGQEVMNLLSELNKEGTTIVMVTHSQHDAGFASRTINLFDGQVVTETLI
;
A
#
# COMPACT_ATOMS: atom_id res chain seq x y z
N ALA A 1 -12.62 13.94 -11.18
CA ALA A 1 -11.31 14.58 -11.03
C ALA A 1 -11.10 14.98 -9.57
N LEU A 2 -9.98 14.56 -8.95
CA LEU A 2 -9.66 14.84 -7.55
C LEU A 2 -8.71 16.03 -7.43
N GLU A 3 -8.93 16.85 -6.41
CA GLU A 3 -8.00 17.91 -6.01
C GLU A 3 -7.65 17.74 -4.53
N LYS A 4 -6.40 18.03 -4.18
CA LYS A 4 -5.94 18.11 -2.79
C LYS A 4 -5.11 19.34 -2.58
N ILE A 5 -5.58 20.20 -1.68
CA ILE A 5 -4.92 21.43 -1.27
C ILE A 5 -4.59 21.30 0.22
N PHE A 6 -3.32 21.44 0.56
CA PHE A 6 -2.90 21.62 1.94
C PHE A 6 -2.80 23.12 2.25
N ARG A 7 -3.38 23.54 3.37
CA ARG A 7 -3.39 24.93 3.82
C ARG A 7 -2.70 25.02 5.17
N THR A 8 -1.72 25.89 5.25
CA THR A 8 -1.17 26.39 6.51
C THR A 8 -1.55 27.86 6.66
N GLU A 9 -1.23 28.49 7.78
CA GLU A 9 -1.52 29.91 7.98
C GLU A 9 -0.84 30.83 6.94
N GLU A 10 0.26 30.37 6.34
CA GLU A 10 1.09 31.21 5.43
C GLU A 10 1.11 30.70 3.98
N VAL A 11 0.80 29.42 3.72
CA VAL A 11 1.00 28.81 2.40
C VAL A 11 -0.15 27.86 2.03
N GLU A 12 -0.61 27.98 0.78
CA GLU A 12 -1.44 26.94 0.13
C GLU A 12 -0.57 26.13 -0.83
N THR A 13 -0.63 24.80 -0.70
CA THR A 13 0.05 23.87 -1.61
C THR A 13 -0.98 22.99 -2.31
N LEU A 14 -1.07 23.13 -3.62
CA LEU A 14 -1.87 22.27 -4.47
C LEU A 14 -1.10 20.96 -4.73
N ALA A 15 -1.42 19.94 -3.99
CA ALA A 15 -0.72 18.64 -4.07
C ALA A 15 -1.29 17.74 -5.18
N LEU A 16 -2.60 17.81 -5.45
CA LEU A 16 -3.27 17.13 -6.56
C LEU A 16 -4.17 18.11 -7.28
N ASN A 17 -4.06 18.15 -8.59
CA ASN A 17 -4.77 19.08 -9.46
C ASN A 17 -5.52 18.31 -10.55
N LYS A 18 -6.82 18.14 -10.36
CA LYS A 18 -7.75 17.48 -11.29
C LYS A 18 -7.28 16.07 -11.73
N VAL A 19 -6.74 15.29 -10.78
CA VAL A 19 -6.34 13.91 -11.05
C VAL A 19 -7.58 13.07 -11.33
N SER A 20 -7.57 12.36 -12.44
CA SER A 20 -8.61 11.41 -12.84
C SER A 20 -7.95 10.13 -13.28
N ILE A 21 -8.14 9.08 -12.50
CA ILE A 21 -7.62 7.73 -12.77
C ILE A 21 -8.69 6.70 -12.47
N GLU A 22 -8.63 5.58 -13.16
CA GLU A 22 -9.43 4.41 -12.90
C GLU A 22 -8.49 3.21 -12.72
N VAL A 23 -8.71 2.40 -11.69
CA VAL A 23 -7.99 1.16 -11.45
C VAL A 23 -9.00 0.03 -11.40
N LYS A 24 -8.81 -0.98 -12.25
CA LYS A 24 -9.69 -2.14 -12.34
C LYS A 24 -9.31 -3.21 -11.32
N GLU A 25 -10.29 -4.01 -10.93
CA GLU A 25 -10.03 -5.17 -10.05
C GLU A 25 -9.03 -6.13 -10.70
N GLY A 26 -8.04 -6.57 -9.92
CA GLY A 26 -6.96 -7.43 -10.39
C GLY A 26 -5.86 -6.72 -11.20
N GLU A 27 -5.94 -5.40 -11.38
CA GLU A 27 -4.92 -4.63 -12.10
C GLU A 27 -3.69 -4.37 -11.20
N PHE A 28 -2.50 -4.38 -11.79
CA PHE A 28 -1.29 -3.88 -11.15
C PHE A 28 -0.89 -2.56 -11.83
N VAL A 29 -1.04 -1.45 -11.12
CA VAL A 29 -0.74 -0.10 -11.62
C VAL A 29 0.47 0.48 -10.91
N ALA A 30 1.41 1.03 -11.65
CA ALA A 30 2.51 1.83 -11.12
C ALA A 30 2.23 3.32 -11.33
N ILE A 31 2.35 4.11 -10.27
CA ILE A 31 2.29 5.58 -10.30
C ILE A 31 3.71 6.10 -10.18
N MET A 32 4.18 6.77 -11.22
CA MET A 32 5.53 7.31 -11.30
C MET A 32 5.52 8.84 -11.33
N GLY A 33 6.66 9.43 -11.04
CA GLY A 33 6.87 10.87 -11.12
C GLY A 33 7.97 11.34 -10.17
N PRO A 34 8.44 12.59 -10.30
CA PRO A 34 9.47 13.14 -9.44
C PRO A 34 9.05 13.26 -7.98
N SER A 35 10.02 13.43 -7.08
CA SER A 35 9.73 13.67 -5.67
C SER A 35 8.86 14.93 -5.52
N GLY A 36 7.88 14.87 -4.61
CA GLY A 36 6.98 16.00 -4.34
C GLY A 36 5.83 16.20 -5.33
N CYS A 37 5.71 15.40 -6.40
CA CYS A 37 4.65 15.57 -7.40
C CYS A 37 3.24 15.08 -6.97
N GLY A 38 3.05 14.67 -5.72
CA GLY A 38 1.74 14.28 -5.19
C GLY A 38 1.46 12.77 -5.10
N LYS A 39 2.43 11.89 -5.43
CA LYS A 39 2.22 10.41 -5.42
C LYS A 39 1.74 9.86 -4.09
N SER A 40 2.44 10.16 -2.99
CA SER A 40 2.06 9.68 -1.65
C SER A 40 0.75 10.31 -1.18
N THR A 41 0.46 11.56 -1.58
CA THR A 41 -0.84 12.20 -1.33
C THR A 41 -1.96 11.44 -2.02
N LEU A 42 -1.77 11.07 -3.29
CA LEU A 42 -2.73 10.27 -4.03
C LEU A 42 -2.92 8.89 -3.38
N LEU A 43 -1.82 8.23 -3.00
CA LEU A 43 -1.86 6.94 -2.34
C LEU A 43 -2.62 7.00 -1.00
N ASN A 44 -2.44 8.06 -0.21
CA ASN A 44 -3.15 8.27 1.05
C ASN A 44 -4.67 8.44 0.84
N ILE A 45 -5.09 9.14 -0.22
CA ILE A 45 -6.51 9.26 -0.57
C ILE A 45 -7.07 7.92 -1.01
N LEU A 46 -6.37 7.21 -1.91
CA LEU A 46 -6.78 5.87 -2.36
C LEU A 46 -6.88 4.90 -1.17
N GLY A 47 -5.99 5.05 -0.20
CA GLY A 47 -5.94 4.25 1.02
C GLY A 47 -6.94 4.67 2.11
N LEU A 48 -7.78 5.65 1.86
CA LEU A 48 -8.71 6.20 2.85
C LEU A 48 -8.01 6.69 4.14
N LEU A 49 -6.75 7.12 4.03
CA LEU A 49 -6.01 7.76 5.12
C LEU A 49 -6.30 9.26 5.17
N ASP A 50 -6.64 9.84 4.02
CA ASP A 50 -6.99 11.25 3.88
C ASP A 50 -8.17 11.41 2.92
N ASN A 51 -8.80 12.59 2.92
CA ASN A 51 -9.86 12.96 1.98
C ASN A 51 -9.31 13.93 0.92
N PRO A 52 -9.85 13.90 -0.32
CA PRO A 52 -9.61 14.98 -1.26
C PRO A 52 -10.25 16.29 -0.74
N THR A 53 -9.73 17.43 -1.19
CA THR A 53 -10.34 18.74 -0.92
C THR A 53 -11.59 18.95 -1.78
N SER A 54 -11.55 18.45 -3.02
CA SER A 54 -12.68 18.43 -3.95
C SER A 54 -12.60 17.25 -4.91
N GLY A 55 -13.70 17.01 -5.62
CA GLY A 55 -13.83 15.88 -6.55
C GLY A 55 -14.44 14.65 -5.89
N GLU A 56 -14.49 13.54 -6.63
CA GLU A 56 -15.15 12.31 -6.23
C GLU A 56 -14.17 11.14 -6.28
N TYR A 57 -14.26 10.28 -5.26
CA TYR A 57 -13.53 9.02 -5.20
C TYR A 57 -14.52 7.87 -4.97
N TYR A 58 -14.52 6.91 -5.88
CA TYR A 58 -15.33 5.71 -5.80
C TYR A 58 -14.44 4.50 -5.51
N LEU A 59 -14.73 3.78 -4.41
CA LEU A 59 -14.11 2.50 -4.09
C LEU A 59 -15.18 1.40 -4.21
N ASN A 60 -14.98 0.47 -5.13
CA ASN A 60 -15.96 -0.58 -5.46
C ASN A 60 -17.38 -0.03 -5.72
N GLY A 61 -17.48 1.07 -6.45
CA GLY A 61 -18.74 1.72 -6.79
C GLY A 61 -19.38 2.55 -5.67
N ILE A 62 -18.73 2.64 -4.50
CA ILE A 62 -19.20 3.45 -3.37
C ILE A 62 -18.45 4.78 -3.37
N GLU A 63 -19.17 5.90 -3.38
CA GLU A 63 -18.59 7.25 -3.24
C GLU A 63 -18.12 7.45 -1.79
N VAL A 64 -16.83 7.75 -1.63
CA VAL A 64 -16.15 7.80 -0.31
C VAL A 64 -15.43 9.11 -0.02
N SER A 65 -15.44 10.08 -0.94
CA SER A 65 -14.67 11.34 -0.82
C SER A 65 -15.01 12.14 0.43
N ARG A 66 -16.24 12.02 0.92
CA ARG A 66 -16.75 12.79 2.07
C ARG A 66 -16.88 11.96 3.35
N TYR A 67 -16.31 10.76 3.37
CA TYR A 67 -16.37 9.90 4.55
C TYR A 67 -15.64 10.55 5.73
N THR A 68 -16.25 10.45 6.90
CA THR A 68 -15.59 10.77 8.18
C THR A 68 -14.46 9.80 8.44
N GLU A 69 -13.53 10.15 9.33
CA GLU A 69 -12.42 9.27 9.70
C GLU A 69 -12.91 7.90 10.21
N ALA A 70 -13.98 7.88 11.01
CA ALA A 70 -14.58 6.64 11.50
C ALA A 70 -15.13 5.76 10.37
N GLN A 71 -15.77 6.36 9.37
CA GLN A 71 -16.29 5.65 8.19
C GLN A 71 -15.14 5.11 7.32
N ARG A 72 -14.10 5.92 7.09
CA ARG A 72 -12.90 5.51 6.34
C ARG A 72 -12.19 4.35 7.04
N THR A 73 -11.99 4.45 8.35
CA THR A 73 -11.37 3.40 9.16
C THR A 73 -12.15 2.10 9.10
N LYS A 74 -13.49 2.17 9.18
CA LYS A 74 -14.35 0.99 9.07
C LYS A 74 -14.26 0.35 7.69
N LEU A 75 -14.28 1.14 6.62
CA LEU A 75 -14.23 0.64 5.25
C LEU A 75 -12.85 0.06 4.90
N ARG A 76 -11.77 0.69 5.38
CA ARG A 76 -10.39 0.26 5.13
C ARG A 76 -10.07 -1.11 5.73
N LYS A 77 -10.68 -1.46 6.88
CA LYS A 77 -10.43 -2.72 7.58
C LYS A 77 -10.69 -3.93 6.69
N GLY A 78 -9.65 -4.75 6.50
CA GLY A 78 -9.73 -6.00 5.75
C GLY A 78 -9.84 -5.85 4.22
N ILE A 79 -9.98 -4.62 3.70
CA ILE A 79 -10.11 -4.35 2.27
C ILE A 79 -8.81 -3.83 1.68
N ILE A 80 -8.08 -3.00 2.43
CA ILE A 80 -6.84 -2.35 1.97
C ILE A 80 -5.66 -2.81 2.83
N GLY A 81 -4.62 -3.32 2.18
CA GLY A 81 -3.32 -3.58 2.77
C GLY A 81 -2.31 -2.50 2.36
N PHE A 82 -1.41 -2.14 3.27
CA PHE A 82 -0.37 -1.13 3.02
C PHE A 82 1.02 -1.74 3.14
N VAL A 83 1.88 -1.41 2.18
CA VAL A 83 3.32 -1.73 2.17
C VAL A 83 4.08 -0.41 2.02
N PHE A 84 4.94 -0.08 2.98
CA PHE A 84 5.68 1.18 3.02
C PHE A 84 7.18 0.98 2.80
N GLN A 85 7.85 1.98 2.29
CA GLN A 85 9.31 2.03 2.12
C GLN A 85 10.05 1.79 3.45
N SER A 86 9.56 2.38 4.55
CA SER A 86 10.15 2.26 5.89
C SER A 86 9.61 1.09 6.70
N PHE A 87 8.93 0.14 6.04
CA PHE A 87 8.33 -1.06 6.64
C PHE A 87 7.21 -0.76 7.64
N ASN A 88 7.31 0.28 8.43
CA ASN A 88 6.38 0.73 9.48
C ASN A 88 5.97 -0.40 10.43
N LEU A 89 6.94 -1.24 10.82
CA LEU A 89 6.73 -2.25 11.85
C LEU A 89 6.73 -1.58 13.23
N ILE A 90 6.01 -2.18 14.16
CA ILE A 90 5.99 -1.76 15.56
C ILE A 90 7.17 -2.43 16.27
N ASP A 91 8.11 -1.66 16.76
CA ASP A 91 9.38 -2.12 17.31
C ASP A 91 9.22 -2.95 18.59
N GLU A 92 8.16 -2.70 19.35
CA GLU A 92 7.82 -3.41 20.59
C GLU A 92 7.11 -4.73 20.35
N LEU A 93 6.72 -5.02 19.12
CA LEU A 93 6.05 -6.25 18.72
C LEU A 93 7.01 -7.15 17.92
N ASN A 94 6.93 -8.47 18.18
CA ASN A 94 7.66 -9.44 17.38
C ASN A 94 7.03 -9.62 15.97
N VAL A 95 7.60 -10.47 15.14
CA VAL A 95 7.12 -10.77 13.78
C VAL A 95 5.68 -11.25 13.79
N TYR A 96 5.37 -12.25 14.64
CA TYR A 96 4.02 -12.81 14.75
C TYR A 96 3.00 -11.72 15.12
N GLU A 97 3.29 -10.93 16.14
CA GLU A 97 2.42 -9.86 16.66
C GLU A 97 2.21 -8.74 15.64
N ASN A 98 3.26 -8.34 14.90
CA ASN A 98 3.12 -7.35 13.82
C ASN A 98 2.17 -7.84 12.72
N ILE A 99 2.27 -9.12 12.34
CA ILE A 99 1.41 -9.70 11.30
C ILE A 99 -0.02 -9.91 11.80
N GLU A 100 -0.19 -10.29 13.08
CA GLU A 100 -1.51 -10.53 13.70
C GLU A 100 -2.36 -9.26 13.84
N LEU A 101 -1.72 -8.11 13.93
CA LEU A 101 -2.33 -6.83 14.33
C LEU A 101 -3.61 -6.47 13.54
N PRO A 102 -3.66 -6.55 12.18
CA PRO A 102 -4.88 -6.26 11.42
C PRO A 102 -6.05 -7.17 11.83
N LEU A 103 -5.78 -8.44 12.11
CA LEU A 103 -6.82 -9.42 12.49
C LEU A 103 -7.39 -9.15 13.88
N LEU A 104 -6.55 -8.64 14.81
CA LEU A 104 -7.01 -8.18 16.13
C LEU A 104 -8.01 -7.03 15.99
N TYR A 105 -7.70 -6.02 15.16
CA TYR A 105 -8.61 -4.90 14.90
C TYR A 105 -9.90 -5.32 14.19
N MET A 106 -9.88 -6.41 13.46
CA MET A 106 -11.06 -6.98 12.80
C MET A 106 -11.90 -7.85 13.75
N GLY A 107 -11.43 -8.15 14.96
CA GLY A 107 -12.13 -8.99 15.92
C GLY A 107 -12.13 -10.49 15.55
N VAL A 108 -11.16 -10.94 14.76
CA VAL A 108 -11.00 -12.35 14.38
C VAL A 108 -10.65 -13.19 15.60
N SER A 109 -11.22 -14.40 15.72
CA SER A 109 -10.97 -15.30 16.83
C SER A 109 -9.49 -15.71 16.95
N ALA A 110 -9.03 -16.01 18.17
CA ALA A 110 -7.63 -16.37 18.43
C ALA A 110 -7.16 -17.58 17.59
N ALA A 111 -8.02 -18.60 17.46
CA ALA A 111 -7.71 -19.80 16.68
C ALA A 111 -7.55 -19.49 15.19
N GLU A 112 -8.42 -18.67 14.64
CA GLU A 112 -8.38 -18.24 13.23
C GLU A 112 -7.20 -17.28 12.98
N ARG A 113 -6.91 -16.36 13.89
CA ARG A 113 -5.72 -15.51 13.80
C ARG A 113 -4.45 -16.31 13.70
N LYS A 114 -4.27 -17.29 14.63
CA LYS A 114 -3.09 -18.16 14.63
C LYS A 114 -2.90 -18.85 13.28
N LYS A 115 -3.97 -19.40 12.71
CA LYS A 115 -3.93 -20.06 11.40
C LYS A 115 -3.51 -19.10 10.30
N LYS A 116 -4.17 -17.93 10.19
CA LYS A 116 -3.90 -16.95 9.14
C LYS A 116 -2.50 -16.35 9.24
N VAL A 117 -2.03 -16.07 10.44
CA VAL A 117 -0.66 -15.55 10.65
C VAL A 117 0.37 -16.58 10.26
N GLN A 118 0.18 -17.86 10.63
CA GLN A 118 1.05 -18.93 10.23
C GLN A 118 1.14 -19.08 8.70
N GLU A 119 -0.01 -19.10 8.02
CA GLU A 119 -0.09 -19.15 6.56
C GLU A 119 0.62 -17.95 5.90
N ALA A 120 0.43 -16.73 6.44
CA ALA A 120 1.10 -15.55 5.93
C ALA A 120 2.63 -15.60 6.13
N MET A 121 3.11 -16.08 7.27
CA MET A 121 4.54 -16.27 7.53
C MET A 121 5.17 -17.32 6.62
N GLU A 122 4.48 -18.42 6.38
CA GLU A 122 4.93 -19.48 5.45
C GLU A 122 5.05 -18.94 4.03
N ARG A 123 4.03 -18.23 3.57
CA ARG A 123 4.02 -17.60 2.25
C ARG A 123 5.18 -16.62 2.05
N MET A 124 5.52 -15.87 3.08
CA MET A 124 6.63 -14.91 3.03
C MET A 124 7.98 -15.52 3.40
N ALA A 125 8.05 -16.84 3.64
CA ALA A 125 9.26 -17.55 4.06
C ALA A 125 9.94 -16.93 5.30
N ILE A 126 9.13 -16.50 6.31
CA ILE A 126 9.61 -15.78 7.50
C ILE A 126 9.30 -16.52 8.82
N VAL A 127 8.78 -17.76 8.79
CA VAL A 127 8.39 -18.55 9.98
C VAL A 127 9.54 -18.68 10.98
N HIS A 128 10.77 -18.87 10.49
CA HIS A 128 11.97 -19.00 11.33
C HIS A 128 12.31 -17.74 12.14
N ARG A 129 11.63 -16.63 11.88
CA ARG A 129 11.77 -15.34 12.57
C ARG A 129 10.57 -14.97 13.43
N GLU A 130 9.61 -15.86 13.63
CA GLU A 130 8.34 -15.63 14.33
C GLU A 130 8.46 -14.80 15.62
N LYS A 131 9.47 -15.15 16.45
CA LYS A 131 9.71 -14.53 17.76
C LYS A 131 10.71 -13.35 17.74
N HIS A 132 11.29 -13.04 16.57
CA HIS A 132 12.24 -11.92 16.46
C HIS A 132 11.50 -10.58 16.41
N PHE A 133 12.19 -9.54 16.90
CA PHE A 133 11.73 -8.16 16.83
C PHE A 133 12.29 -7.48 15.57
N PRO A 134 11.67 -6.38 15.10
CA PRO A 134 12.11 -5.68 13.87
C PRO A 134 13.61 -5.36 13.84
N GLN A 135 14.19 -4.93 14.96
CA GLN A 135 15.61 -4.57 15.06
C GLN A 135 16.57 -5.76 14.86
N GLN A 136 16.07 -6.98 14.95
CA GLN A 136 16.83 -8.23 14.76
C GLN A 136 16.74 -8.77 13.32
N LEU A 137 16.06 -8.02 12.42
CA LEU A 137 15.78 -8.44 11.06
C LEU A 137 16.57 -7.61 10.05
N SER A 138 16.98 -8.22 8.95
CA SER A 138 17.46 -7.47 7.78
C SER A 138 16.32 -6.66 7.14
N GLY A 139 16.65 -5.63 6.33
CA GLY A 139 15.65 -4.84 5.61
C GLY A 139 14.70 -5.71 4.76
N GLY A 140 15.24 -6.68 4.03
CA GLY A 140 14.44 -7.61 3.25
C GLY A 140 13.49 -8.47 4.11
N GLN A 141 13.94 -8.91 5.28
CA GLN A 141 13.08 -9.64 6.23
C GLN A 141 12.00 -8.72 6.80
N GLN A 142 12.33 -7.48 7.17
CA GLN A 142 11.35 -6.50 7.65
C GLN A 142 10.27 -6.23 6.58
N GLN A 143 10.66 -6.09 5.32
CA GLN A 143 9.69 -5.88 4.23
C GLN A 143 8.80 -7.11 4.01
N ARG A 144 9.33 -8.32 4.12
CA ARG A 144 8.51 -9.55 4.08
C ARG A 144 7.48 -9.61 5.22
N VAL A 145 7.85 -9.16 6.43
CA VAL A 145 6.92 -9.02 7.56
C VAL A 145 5.85 -7.95 7.26
N ALA A 146 6.24 -6.81 6.69
CA ALA A 146 5.30 -5.76 6.30
C ALA A 146 4.31 -6.24 5.23
N ILE A 147 4.76 -7.01 4.24
CA ILE A 147 3.89 -7.62 3.22
C ILE A 147 2.99 -8.68 3.86
N ALA A 148 3.52 -9.56 4.72
CA ALA A 148 2.71 -10.54 5.46
C ALA A 148 1.58 -9.86 6.24
N ARG A 149 1.89 -8.77 6.96
CA ARG A 149 0.90 -7.95 7.66
C ARG A 149 -0.14 -7.35 6.71
N ALA A 150 0.28 -6.87 5.54
CA ALA A 150 -0.63 -6.31 4.56
C ALA A 150 -1.62 -7.33 4.01
N VAL A 151 -1.18 -8.60 3.81
CA VAL A 151 -1.99 -9.64 3.14
C VAL A 151 -2.74 -10.57 4.10
N VAL A 152 -2.42 -10.58 5.39
CA VAL A 152 -2.99 -11.52 6.37
C VAL A 152 -4.51 -11.47 6.46
N ALA A 153 -5.11 -10.30 6.19
CA ALA A 153 -6.56 -10.08 6.14
C ALA A 153 -7.17 -10.40 4.77
N ASN A 154 -6.37 -10.87 3.81
CA ASN A 154 -6.78 -11.14 2.43
C ASN A 154 -7.42 -9.92 1.75
N PRO A 155 -6.70 -8.77 1.67
CA PRO A 155 -7.25 -7.53 1.14
C PRO A 155 -7.53 -7.63 -0.35
N LYS A 156 -8.47 -6.81 -0.83
CA LYS A 156 -8.75 -6.67 -2.27
C LYS A 156 -7.79 -5.71 -2.97
N LEU A 157 -7.24 -4.77 -2.22
CA LEU A 157 -6.33 -3.73 -2.72
C LEU A 157 -5.08 -3.66 -1.84
N ILE A 158 -3.91 -3.70 -2.47
CA ILE A 158 -2.63 -3.38 -1.82
C ILE A 158 -2.15 -2.05 -2.37
N LEU A 159 -1.80 -1.15 -1.46
CA LEU A 159 -1.15 0.12 -1.75
C LEU A 159 0.30 0.04 -1.29
N ALA A 160 1.23 0.17 -2.22
CA ALA A 160 2.66 0.09 -1.98
C ALA A 160 3.33 1.43 -2.26
N ASP A 161 3.95 2.03 -1.22
CA ASP A 161 4.70 3.28 -1.34
C ASP A 161 6.19 2.98 -1.34
N GLU A 162 6.85 3.05 -2.51
CA GLU A 162 8.28 2.77 -2.72
C GLU A 162 8.73 1.45 -2.07
N PRO A 163 8.10 0.30 -2.36
CA PRO A 163 8.24 -0.94 -1.57
C PRO A 163 9.67 -1.51 -1.54
N THR A 164 10.54 -1.09 -2.44
CA THR A 164 11.93 -1.53 -2.57
C THR A 164 12.94 -0.46 -2.21
N GLY A 165 12.49 0.77 -1.90
CA GLY A 165 13.36 1.94 -1.79
C GLY A 165 14.46 1.86 -0.71
N ASN A 166 14.31 1.03 0.31
CA ASN A 166 15.28 0.79 1.38
C ASN A 166 15.96 -0.59 1.28
N LEU A 167 15.89 -1.24 0.12
CA LEU A 167 16.41 -2.58 -0.08
C LEU A 167 17.56 -2.59 -1.10
N ASP A 168 18.47 -3.55 -0.94
CA ASP A 168 19.40 -3.89 -2.02
C ASP A 168 18.67 -4.54 -3.20
N SER A 169 19.34 -4.61 -4.34
CA SER A 169 18.75 -5.09 -5.60
C SER A 169 18.18 -6.50 -5.51
N LYS A 170 18.83 -7.40 -4.77
CA LYS A 170 18.37 -8.78 -4.60
C LYS A 170 17.08 -8.85 -3.79
N ASN A 171 17.05 -8.22 -2.61
CA ASN A 171 15.87 -8.17 -1.76
C ASN A 171 14.73 -7.40 -2.44
N GLY A 172 15.04 -6.32 -3.16
CA GLY A 172 14.08 -5.58 -3.97
C GLY A 172 13.40 -6.47 -5.03
N GLN A 173 14.19 -7.23 -5.78
CA GLN A 173 13.66 -8.18 -6.78
C GLN A 173 12.74 -9.23 -6.15
N GLU A 174 13.11 -9.77 -4.99
CA GLU A 174 12.30 -10.75 -4.27
C GLU A 174 10.96 -10.14 -3.81
N VAL A 175 10.96 -8.91 -3.33
CA VAL A 175 9.74 -8.17 -2.95
C VAL A 175 8.84 -7.93 -4.16
N MET A 176 9.40 -7.50 -5.29
CA MET A 176 8.63 -7.29 -6.51
C MET A 176 8.02 -8.60 -7.04
N ASN A 177 8.75 -9.71 -6.96
CA ASN A 177 8.23 -11.03 -7.32
C ASN A 177 7.03 -11.42 -6.42
N LEU A 178 7.13 -11.21 -5.10
CA LEU A 178 6.02 -11.46 -4.17
C LEU A 178 4.78 -10.63 -4.50
N LEU A 179 4.93 -9.33 -4.79
CA LEU A 179 3.81 -8.48 -5.21
C LEU A 179 3.21 -8.96 -6.54
N SER A 180 4.04 -9.36 -7.49
CA SER A 180 3.58 -9.91 -8.77
C SER A 180 2.79 -11.21 -8.60
N GLU A 181 3.21 -12.11 -7.70
CA GLU A 181 2.47 -13.33 -7.37
C GLU A 181 1.11 -13.02 -6.75
N LEU A 182 1.06 -12.10 -5.79
CA LEU A 182 -0.18 -11.63 -5.19
C LEU A 182 -1.15 -11.07 -6.23
N ASN A 183 -0.64 -10.31 -7.19
CA ASN A 183 -1.46 -9.77 -8.28
C ASN A 183 -2.00 -10.87 -9.20
N LYS A 184 -1.18 -11.85 -9.58
CA LYS A 184 -1.60 -13.01 -10.40
C LYS A 184 -2.71 -13.83 -9.74
N GLU A 185 -2.78 -13.82 -8.41
CA GLU A 185 -3.86 -14.44 -7.64
C GLU A 185 -5.13 -13.57 -7.55
N GLY A 186 -5.14 -12.40 -8.17
CA GLY A 186 -6.30 -11.53 -8.30
C GLY A 186 -6.30 -10.30 -7.36
N THR A 187 -5.25 -10.09 -6.57
CA THR A 187 -5.14 -8.88 -5.73
C THR A 187 -4.85 -7.67 -6.59
N THR A 188 -5.63 -6.60 -6.45
CA THR A 188 -5.35 -5.31 -7.09
C THR A 188 -4.18 -4.64 -6.38
N ILE A 189 -3.22 -4.10 -7.15
CA ILE A 189 -2.05 -3.41 -6.59
C ILE A 189 -1.91 -2.02 -7.22
N VAL A 190 -1.78 -0.99 -6.38
CA VAL A 190 -1.35 0.34 -6.78
C VAL A 190 -0.03 0.63 -6.08
N MET A 191 1.01 0.76 -6.86
CA MET A 191 2.37 1.01 -6.38
C MET A 191 2.83 2.39 -6.80
N VAL A 192 3.36 3.15 -5.85
CA VAL A 192 4.12 4.37 -6.12
C VAL A 192 5.59 4.01 -6.18
N THR A 193 6.28 4.42 -7.22
CA THR A 193 7.73 4.22 -7.36
C THR A 193 8.36 5.26 -8.27
N HIS A 194 9.65 5.51 -8.07
CA HIS A 194 10.51 6.24 -9.01
C HIS A 194 11.41 5.30 -9.84
N SER A 195 11.40 4.00 -9.53
CA SER A 195 12.18 2.97 -10.22
C SER A 195 11.48 2.50 -11.49
N GLN A 196 12.13 2.67 -12.64
CA GLN A 196 11.65 2.13 -13.92
C GLN A 196 11.62 0.59 -13.90
N HIS A 197 12.59 -0.02 -13.22
CA HIS A 197 12.64 -1.47 -13.06
C HIS A 197 11.39 -1.98 -12.34
N ASP A 198 11.02 -1.36 -11.23
CA ASP A 198 9.87 -1.80 -10.43
C ASP A 198 8.55 -1.51 -11.17
N ALA A 199 8.46 -0.37 -11.86
CA ALA A 199 7.32 -0.06 -12.70
C ALA A 199 7.07 -1.11 -13.80
N GLY A 200 8.12 -1.75 -14.29
CA GLY A 200 8.04 -2.83 -15.28
C GLY A 200 7.30 -4.10 -14.81
N PHE A 201 7.01 -4.23 -13.51
CA PHE A 201 6.17 -5.33 -12.99
C PHE A 201 4.67 -5.03 -13.10
N ALA A 202 4.31 -3.77 -13.27
CA ALA A 202 2.92 -3.35 -13.43
C ALA A 202 2.43 -3.60 -14.85
N SER A 203 1.13 -3.73 -15.03
CA SER A 203 0.49 -3.82 -16.35
C SER A 203 0.29 -2.44 -17.01
N ARG A 204 0.34 -1.38 -16.19
CA ARG A 204 0.15 0.00 -16.63
C ARG A 204 0.93 0.97 -15.73
N THR A 205 1.52 1.97 -16.36
CA THR A 205 2.19 3.07 -15.66
C THR A 205 1.41 4.38 -15.85
N ILE A 206 1.18 5.09 -14.76
CA ILE A 206 0.60 6.43 -14.71
C ILE A 206 1.70 7.38 -14.28
N ASN A 207 2.00 8.38 -15.10
CA ASN A 207 3.00 9.40 -14.78
C ASN A 207 2.33 10.64 -14.19
N LEU A 208 2.75 11.00 -12.98
CA LEU A 208 2.29 12.18 -12.27
C LEU A 208 3.38 13.27 -12.31
N PHE A 209 2.98 14.48 -12.61
CA PHE A 209 3.85 15.67 -12.58
C PHE A 209 3.07 16.88 -12.06
N ASP A 210 3.62 17.59 -11.08
CA ASP A 210 2.97 18.74 -10.42
C ASP A 210 1.50 18.53 -10.08
N GLY A 211 1.21 17.37 -9.49
CA GLY A 211 -0.13 16.98 -9.06
C GLY A 211 -1.10 16.61 -10.18
N GLN A 212 -0.63 16.44 -11.41
CA GLN A 212 -1.45 16.10 -12.57
C GLN A 212 -1.00 14.79 -13.23
N VAL A 213 -1.95 14.05 -13.78
CA VAL A 213 -1.63 12.91 -14.66
C VAL A 213 -1.23 13.48 -16.03
N VAL A 214 0.01 13.18 -16.45
CA VAL A 214 0.55 13.67 -17.72
C VAL A 214 0.52 12.62 -18.82
N THR A 215 0.76 11.34 -18.46
CA THR A 215 0.69 10.22 -19.41
C THR A 215 0.24 8.95 -18.70
N GLU A 216 -0.42 8.07 -19.47
CA GLU A 216 -0.69 6.68 -19.09
C GLU A 216 -0.15 5.77 -20.19
N THR A 217 0.56 4.72 -19.79
CA THR A 217 1.18 3.78 -20.73
C THR A 217 0.87 2.34 -20.30
N LEU A 218 0.34 1.54 -21.23
CA LEU A 218 0.23 0.08 -21.05
C LEU A 218 1.61 -0.56 -21.25
N ILE A 219 1.95 -1.54 -20.43
CA ILE A 219 3.22 -2.27 -20.47
C ILE A 219 2.97 -3.67 -21.04
#